data_47d5317e7f4334e7965dbc2326da49e8
#
_entry.id   47d5317e7f4334e7965dbc2326da49e8
#
_cell.length_a   1.000
_cell.length_b   1.000
_cell.length_c   1.000
_cell.angle_alpha   90.00
_cell.angle_beta   90.00
_cell.angle_gamma   90.00
#
_symmetry.space_group_name_H-M   'P 1'
#
loop_
_entity.id
_entity.type
_entity.pdbx_description
1 polymer ?
#
loop_
_entity_poly.entity_id
_entity_poly.type
_entity_poly.pdbx_seq_one_letter_code
_entity_poly.pdbx_strand_id
1 'polypeptide(L)'
;MRGKFKFQDDYVYKMPVHFGGYPFYPGRPVYRDMLGIIVQYETTPEALLQYIPEDFDLQEPIVSIQFSNCRDVDWMSGGEYRLIQVTAPVKYLGNSEGLCGDYALVVWENKTCPIIGGREE
;
A
#
# COMPACT_ATOMS: atom_id res chain seq x y z
N MET A 1 -22.50 3.45 38.09
CA MET A 1 -23.15 3.20 36.75
C MET A 1 -22.15 2.50 35.87
N ARG A 2 -22.57 1.43 35.16
CA ARG A 2 -21.71 0.66 34.27
C ARG A 2 -21.72 1.26 32.84
N GLY A 3 -20.57 1.34 32.18
CA GLY A 3 -20.45 1.78 30.79
C GLY A 3 -21.23 0.86 29.83
N LYS A 4 -21.68 1.40 28.67
CA LYS A 4 -22.55 0.71 27.71
C LYS A 4 -21.89 0.51 26.35
N PHE A 5 -20.72 1.14 26.08
CA PHE A 5 -20.04 0.99 24.81
C PHE A 5 -19.57 -0.46 24.62
N LYS A 6 -19.80 -1.01 23.41
CA LYS A 6 -19.31 -2.32 22.98
C LYS A 6 -18.80 -2.23 21.56
N PHE A 7 -17.71 -2.92 21.29
CA PHE A 7 -17.25 -3.15 19.94
C PHE A 7 -18.23 -4.09 19.20
N GLN A 8 -18.42 -3.84 17.93
CA GLN A 8 -19.20 -4.72 17.03
C GLN A 8 -18.20 -5.50 16.17
N ASP A 9 -18.42 -6.81 16.01
CA ASP A 9 -17.46 -7.72 15.35
C ASP A 9 -17.33 -7.48 13.83
N ASP A 10 -18.35 -6.87 13.21
CA ASP A 10 -18.44 -6.53 11.81
C ASP A 10 -18.00 -5.09 11.49
N TYR A 11 -17.44 -4.39 12.49
CA TYR A 11 -16.98 -3.00 12.35
C TYR A 11 -15.45 -2.89 12.44
N VAL A 12 -14.91 -2.02 11.61
CA VAL A 12 -13.54 -1.51 11.76
C VAL A 12 -13.58 -0.24 12.58
N TYR A 13 -12.70 -0.13 13.59
CA TYR A 13 -12.65 1.02 14.48
C TYR A 13 -11.33 1.76 14.33
N LYS A 14 -11.43 3.07 14.07
CA LYS A 14 -10.31 4.02 14.05
C LYS A 14 -10.49 5.08 15.12
N MET A 15 -9.47 5.82 15.44
CA MET A 15 -9.58 6.91 16.42
C MET A 15 -10.35 8.12 15.84
N PRO A 16 -11.23 8.74 16.62
CA PRO A 16 -11.63 8.38 17.99
C PRO A 16 -12.61 7.20 18.01
N VAL A 17 -12.30 6.17 18.79
CA VAL A 17 -12.96 4.85 18.77
C VAL A 17 -14.50 4.92 18.86
N HIS A 18 -15.05 5.78 19.73
CA HIS A 18 -16.50 5.88 19.93
C HIS A 18 -17.28 6.44 18.73
N PHE A 19 -16.60 7.10 17.81
CA PHE A 19 -17.17 7.76 16.63
C PHE A 19 -16.52 7.32 15.33
N GLY A 20 -15.42 6.57 15.41
CA GLY A 20 -14.64 6.13 14.26
C GLY A 20 -15.06 4.76 13.70
N GLY A 21 -16.09 4.10 14.27
CA GLY A 21 -16.55 2.80 13.81
C GLY A 21 -17.36 2.90 12.51
N TYR A 22 -17.05 2.03 11.57
CA TYR A 22 -17.83 1.86 10.33
C TYR A 22 -17.89 0.38 9.95
N PRO A 23 -18.96 -0.07 9.26
CA PRO A 23 -19.06 -1.45 8.83
C PRO A 23 -17.88 -1.84 7.94
N PHE A 24 -17.35 -3.04 8.17
CA PHE A 24 -16.35 -3.60 7.23
C PHE A 24 -16.98 -3.74 5.85
N TYR A 25 -16.39 -3.08 4.86
CA TYR A 25 -16.85 -3.15 3.47
C TYR A 25 -15.94 -4.10 2.68
N PRO A 26 -16.42 -5.30 2.32
CA PRO A 26 -15.61 -6.28 1.59
C PRO A 26 -15.46 -5.95 0.10
N GLY A 27 -15.90 -4.77 -0.32
CA GLY A 27 -15.79 -4.30 -1.69
C GLY A 27 -14.35 -4.03 -2.11
N ARG A 28 -14.08 -4.17 -3.41
CA ARG A 28 -12.79 -3.77 -3.98
C ARG A 28 -12.80 -2.26 -4.23
N PRO A 29 -11.73 -1.53 -3.88
CA PRO A 29 -11.61 -0.14 -4.27
C PRO A 29 -11.58 0.00 -5.80
N VAL A 30 -12.28 0.99 -6.32
CA VAL A 30 -12.38 1.25 -7.76
C VAL A 30 -11.71 2.57 -8.09
N TYR A 31 -10.80 2.51 -9.04
CA TYR A 31 -10.11 3.65 -9.65
C TYR A 31 -10.63 3.75 -11.08
N ARG A 32 -11.50 4.72 -11.37
CA ARG A 32 -12.17 4.79 -12.68
C ARG A 32 -11.34 5.42 -13.77
N ASP A 33 -10.39 6.28 -13.37
CA ASP A 33 -9.48 6.93 -14.30
C ASP A 33 -8.08 6.95 -13.71
N MET A 34 -7.17 6.19 -14.31
CA MET A 34 -5.81 6.05 -13.82
C MET A 34 -4.80 6.17 -14.96
N LEU A 35 -3.83 7.05 -14.79
CA LEU A 35 -2.65 7.15 -15.64
C LEU A 35 -1.44 6.64 -14.85
N GLY A 36 -0.75 5.64 -15.39
CA GLY A 36 0.50 5.12 -14.84
C GLY A 36 1.66 5.27 -15.82
N ILE A 37 2.82 5.65 -15.32
CA ILE A 37 4.10 5.64 -16.04
C ILE A 37 5.09 4.85 -15.21
N ILE A 38 5.70 3.82 -15.80
CA ILE A 38 6.72 3.01 -15.15
C ILE A 38 8.03 3.16 -15.91
N VAL A 39 9.07 3.49 -15.18
CA VAL A 39 10.45 3.54 -15.68
C VAL A 39 11.27 2.51 -14.91
N GLN A 40 11.96 1.66 -15.62
CA GLN A 40 12.84 0.65 -15.03
C GLN A 40 14.30 0.91 -15.45
N TYR A 41 15.22 0.67 -14.53
CA TYR A 41 16.64 0.72 -14.81
C TYR A 41 17.38 -0.39 -14.05
N GLU A 42 18.45 -0.87 -14.64
CA GLU A 42 19.35 -1.82 -14.01
C GLU A 42 20.32 -1.09 -13.07
N THR A 43 20.61 -1.72 -11.95
CA THR A 43 21.60 -1.28 -10.98
C THR A 43 22.48 -2.46 -10.56
N THR A 44 23.31 -2.31 -9.53
CA THR A 44 24.06 -3.45 -8.99
C THR A 44 23.27 -4.13 -7.87
N PRO A 45 23.41 -5.46 -7.70
CA PRO A 45 22.77 -6.16 -6.58
C PRO A 45 23.15 -5.55 -5.23
N GLU A 46 24.41 -5.18 -5.04
CA GLU A 46 24.94 -4.62 -3.79
C GLU A 46 24.25 -3.30 -3.42
N ALA A 47 23.87 -2.51 -4.42
CA ALA A 47 23.15 -1.25 -4.21
C ALA A 47 21.74 -1.47 -3.67
N LEU A 48 21.06 -2.56 -4.07
CA LEU A 48 19.70 -2.88 -3.63
C LEU A 48 19.66 -3.69 -2.34
N LEU A 49 20.55 -4.67 -2.18
CA LEU A 49 20.52 -5.61 -1.06
C LEU A 49 20.59 -4.93 0.31
N GLN A 50 21.19 -3.76 0.40
CA GLN A 50 21.23 -2.99 1.66
C GLN A 50 19.85 -2.42 2.08
N TYR A 51 18.86 -2.42 1.19
CA TYR A 51 17.49 -1.93 1.45
C TYR A 51 16.45 -3.04 1.46
N ILE A 52 16.82 -4.26 1.07
CA ILE A 52 15.92 -5.42 1.06
C ILE A 52 16.06 -6.15 2.38
N PRO A 53 14.96 -6.38 3.15
CA PRO A 53 15.01 -7.18 4.39
C PRO A 53 15.45 -8.62 4.14
N GLU A 54 16.04 -9.24 5.15
CA GLU A 54 16.57 -10.62 5.09
C GLU A 54 15.51 -11.71 4.81
N ASP A 55 14.23 -11.39 5.01
CA ASP A 55 13.11 -12.28 4.68
C ASP A 55 12.81 -12.37 3.17
N PHE A 56 13.51 -11.60 2.36
CA PHE A 56 13.31 -11.54 0.91
C PHE A 56 14.59 -11.81 0.15
N ASP A 57 14.43 -12.46 -0.99
CA ASP A 57 15.48 -12.74 -1.96
C ASP A 57 15.31 -11.84 -3.19
N LEU A 58 16.31 -10.98 -3.47
CA LEU A 58 16.29 -10.11 -4.64
C LEU A 58 16.34 -10.95 -5.91
N GLN A 59 15.38 -10.79 -6.81
CA GLN A 59 15.30 -11.61 -8.02
C GLN A 59 16.14 -11.05 -9.16
N GLU A 60 16.09 -9.74 -9.36
CA GLU A 60 16.82 -9.04 -10.39
C GLU A 60 17.28 -7.67 -9.86
N PRO A 61 18.47 -7.17 -10.27
CA PRO A 61 18.95 -5.87 -9.82
C PRO A 61 18.28 -4.72 -10.61
N ILE A 62 16.95 -4.71 -10.61
CA ILE A 62 16.12 -3.74 -11.30
C ILE A 62 15.40 -2.85 -10.28
N VAL A 63 15.43 -1.55 -10.53
CA VAL A 63 14.62 -0.55 -9.83
C VAL A 63 13.49 -0.12 -10.74
N SER A 64 12.26 -0.28 -10.28
CA SER A 64 11.07 0.25 -10.94
C SER A 64 10.61 1.52 -10.25
N ILE A 65 10.47 2.61 -10.99
CA ILE A 65 9.88 3.86 -10.54
C ILE A 65 8.55 4.01 -11.23
N GLN A 66 7.48 3.96 -10.45
CA GLN A 66 6.13 4.14 -10.95
C GLN A 66 5.58 5.49 -10.51
N PHE A 67 5.14 6.29 -11.46
CA PHE A 67 4.27 7.43 -11.23
C PHE A 67 2.83 7.04 -11.55
N SER A 68 1.88 7.36 -10.65
CA SER A 68 0.46 7.16 -10.89
C SER A 68 -0.33 8.43 -10.57
N ASN A 69 -1.25 8.74 -11.46
CA ASN A 69 -2.28 9.76 -11.25
C ASN A 69 -3.63 9.05 -11.19
N CYS A 70 -4.17 8.90 -9.98
CA CYS A 70 -5.40 8.21 -9.69
C CYS A 70 -6.52 9.23 -9.59
N ARG A 71 -7.52 9.15 -10.47
CA ARG A 71 -8.66 10.05 -10.53
C ARG A 71 -9.97 9.27 -10.42
N ASP A 72 -11.03 9.96 -10.03
CA ASP A 72 -12.35 9.38 -9.81
C ASP A 72 -12.27 8.12 -8.93
N VAL A 73 -11.65 8.27 -7.78
CA VAL A 73 -11.43 7.21 -6.80
C VAL A 73 -12.65 7.09 -5.89
N ASP A 74 -13.30 5.92 -5.84
CA ASP A 74 -14.59 5.75 -5.16
C ASP A 74 -14.51 5.97 -3.64
N TRP A 75 -13.51 5.42 -2.96
CA TRP A 75 -13.31 5.61 -1.52
C TRP A 75 -12.90 7.04 -1.12
N MET A 76 -12.57 7.87 -2.11
CA MET A 76 -12.33 9.31 -1.97
C MET A 76 -13.52 10.15 -2.46
N SER A 77 -14.70 9.54 -2.62
CA SER A 77 -15.91 10.20 -3.14
C SER A 77 -15.69 10.86 -4.52
N GLY A 78 -14.98 10.20 -5.42
CA GLY A 78 -14.62 10.71 -6.73
C GLY A 78 -13.38 11.64 -6.72
N GLY A 79 -12.69 11.71 -5.60
CA GLY A 79 -11.45 12.51 -5.48
C GLY A 79 -10.28 11.93 -6.26
N GLU A 80 -9.15 12.64 -6.19
CA GLU A 80 -7.92 12.26 -6.89
C GLU A 80 -6.70 12.34 -5.97
N TYR A 81 -5.68 11.54 -6.27
CA TYR A 81 -4.35 11.68 -5.71
C TYR A 81 -3.27 11.17 -6.68
N ARG A 82 -2.04 11.50 -6.37
CA ARG A 82 -0.87 11.08 -7.13
C ARG A 82 0.10 10.38 -6.20
N LEU A 83 0.78 9.36 -6.73
CA LEU A 83 1.83 8.67 -6.01
C LEU A 83 3.06 8.49 -6.90
N ILE A 84 4.21 8.39 -6.24
CA ILE A 84 5.45 7.87 -6.81
C ILE A 84 5.85 6.69 -5.92
N GLN A 85 6.06 5.55 -6.54
CA GLN A 85 6.50 4.34 -5.86
C GLN A 85 7.82 3.86 -6.47
N VAL A 86 8.75 3.46 -5.62
CA VAL A 86 10.01 2.84 -6.03
C VAL A 86 10.02 1.42 -5.50
N THR A 87 10.22 0.44 -6.38
CA THR A 87 10.18 -0.98 -6.01
C THR A 87 11.36 -1.75 -6.58
N ALA A 88 11.59 -2.93 -6.00
CA ALA A 88 12.50 -3.94 -6.53
C ALA A 88 11.84 -5.32 -6.51
N PRO A 89 12.09 -6.19 -7.52
CA PRO A 89 11.48 -7.51 -7.60
C PRO A 89 12.10 -8.45 -6.57
N VAL A 90 11.27 -9.08 -5.75
CA VAL A 90 11.70 -9.97 -4.68
C VAL A 90 10.89 -11.25 -4.61
N LYS A 91 11.47 -12.25 -3.94
CA LYS A 91 10.79 -13.48 -3.53
C LYS A 91 10.75 -13.53 -2.01
N TYR A 92 9.58 -13.76 -1.42
CA TYR A 92 9.42 -13.94 0.01
C TYR A 92 9.88 -15.33 0.44
N LEU A 93 10.73 -15.39 1.48
CA LEU A 93 11.33 -16.62 2.00
C LEU A 93 10.56 -17.25 3.16
N GLY A 94 9.60 -16.52 3.73
CA GLY A 94 8.86 -16.93 4.94
C GLY A 94 7.77 -17.98 4.73
N ASN A 95 7.54 -18.44 3.49
CA ASN A 95 6.61 -19.54 3.21
C ASN A 95 7.16 -20.52 2.18
N SER A 96 6.60 -21.74 2.18
CA SER A 96 7.02 -22.83 1.27
C SER A 96 6.67 -22.59 -0.21
N GLU A 97 5.77 -21.67 -0.51
CA GLU A 97 5.28 -21.38 -1.87
C GLU A 97 6.18 -20.41 -2.62
N GLY A 98 7.01 -19.63 -1.88
CA GLY A 98 7.95 -18.69 -2.48
C GLY A 98 7.24 -17.59 -3.28
N LEU A 99 6.39 -16.82 -2.63
CA LEU A 99 5.68 -15.71 -3.24
C LEU A 99 6.64 -14.70 -3.84
N CYS A 100 6.47 -14.42 -5.15
CA CYS A 100 7.21 -13.37 -5.85
C CYS A 100 6.34 -12.11 -5.96
N GLY A 101 6.99 -10.96 -5.90
CA GLY A 101 6.34 -9.65 -6.01
C GLY A 101 7.34 -8.51 -5.99
N ASP A 102 6.83 -7.30 -5.88
CA ASP A 102 7.64 -6.09 -5.79
C ASP A 102 7.69 -5.59 -4.36
N TYR A 103 8.89 -5.46 -3.81
CA TYR A 103 9.11 -4.82 -2.52
C TYR A 103 9.15 -3.30 -2.68
N ALA A 104 8.27 -2.60 -1.98
CA ALA A 104 8.22 -1.14 -1.99
C ALA A 104 9.36 -0.56 -1.12
N LEU A 105 10.37 -0.01 -1.76
CA LEU A 105 11.46 0.71 -1.10
C LEU A 105 10.95 2.03 -0.50
N VAL A 106 10.10 2.73 -1.24
CA VAL A 106 9.48 3.98 -0.80
C VAL A 106 8.21 4.26 -1.62
N VAL A 107 7.23 4.88 -0.97
CA VAL A 107 6.02 5.42 -1.61
C VAL A 107 5.82 6.85 -1.12
N TRP A 108 5.66 7.78 -2.05
CA TRP A 108 5.25 9.15 -1.78
C TRP A 108 3.87 9.42 -2.36
N GLU A 109 3.03 10.04 -1.57
CA GLU A 109 1.67 10.41 -1.96
C GLU A 109 1.41 11.88 -1.65
N ASN A 110 0.59 12.54 -2.46
CA ASN A 110 0.34 13.97 -2.36
C ASN A 110 -0.93 14.35 -1.56
N LYS A 111 -1.60 13.37 -0.95
CA LYS A 111 -2.79 13.57 -0.12
C LYS A 111 -2.67 12.83 1.19
N THR A 112 -3.19 13.43 2.25
CA THR A 112 -3.16 12.84 3.61
C THR A 112 -4.00 11.57 3.69
N CYS A 113 -5.13 11.51 3.00
CA CYS A 113 -6.08 10.40 3.06
C CYS A 113 -5.44 9.06 2.64
N PRO A 114 -4.81 8.93 1.44
CA PRO A 114 -4.14 7.69 1.08
C PRO A 114 -2.92 7.39 1.97
N ILE A 115 -2.15 8.40 2.40
CA ILE A 115 -1.01 8.21 3.32
C ILE A 115 -1.47 7.57 4.63
N ILE A 116 -2.56 8.06 5.22
CA ILE A 116 -3.09 7.50 6.46
C ILE A 116 -3.64 6.10 6.21
N GLY A 117 -4.41 5.88 5.13
CA GLY A 117 -4.93 4.56 4.76
C GLY A 117 -3.82 3.52 4.69
N GLY A 118 -2.77 3.79 3.91
CA GLY A 118 -1.65 2.85 3.76
C GLY A 118 -0.79 2.62 5.01
N ARG A 119 -0.96 3.43 6.07
CA ARG A 119 -0.29 3.22 7.37
C ARG A 119 -1.14 2.47 8.39
N GLU A 120 -2.45 2.46 8.20
CA GLU A 120 -3.40 1.88 9.16
C GLU A 120 -3.96 0.53 8.70
N GLU A 121 -3.70 0.13 7.46
CA GLU A 121 -4.13 -1.15 6.85
C GLU A 121 -2.92 -2.14 6.74
#